data_faba6008389b79ab8d4b130314aec109
#
_entry.id   faba6008389b79ab8d4b130314aec109
#
_cell.length_a   1.000
_cell.length_b   1.000
_cell.length_c   1.000
_cell.angle_alpha   90.00
_cell.angle_beta   90.00
_cell.angle_gamma   90.00
#
_symmetry.space_group_name_H-M   'P 1'
#
loop_
_entity.id
_entity.type
_entity.pdbx_description
1 polymer ?
#
loop_
_entity_poly.entity_id
_entity_poly.type
_entity_poly.pdbx_seq_one_letter_code
_entity_poly.pdbx_strand_id
1 'polypeptide(L)'
;RGGFVRFDQDNECRTMNTAISFIKKNTVMVIALLAAVITSFIVPPDEKYLDYFDYKTLACLFSVLAVVCALKNVQFFYILACNIVKKFRNIRLCTVVLVWVTFIGSMLIANDMALLTFLPLGYYVLHTAGKERYMAFTFIMQNIAANLGGMLTPFGNPQNLYLYSKFNIPIGEFTLIMLPPFILAVAMITLCCVIFVK
;
A
#
# COMPACT_ATOMS: atom_id res chain seq x y z
N ARG A 1 -9.10 51.43 21.91
CA ARG A 1 -8.14 51.10 20.80
C ARG A 1 -7.33 49.80 21.02
N GLY A 2 -7.39 49.18 22.21
CA GLY A 2 -6.59 47.97 22.54
C GLY A 2 -7.19 46.62 22.16
N GLY A 3 -8.48 46.54 21.80
CA GLY A 3 -9.15 45.26 21.51
C GLY A 3 -8.96 44.70 20.10
N PHE A 4 -8.72 45.58 19.14
CA PHE A 4 -8.57 45.21 17.72
C PHE A 4 -7.20 44.60 17.41
N VAL A 5 -6.15 45.05 18.06
CA VAL A 5 -4.78 44.54 17.90
C VAL A 5 -4.62 43.14 18.51
N ARG A 6 -5.35 42.88 19.59
CA ARG A 6 -5.30 41.54 20.26
C ARG A 6 -6.00 40.42 19.46
N PHE A 7 -7.07 40.77 18.75
CA PHE A 7 -7.81 39.84 17.91
C PHE A 7 -7.01 39.40 16.67
N ASP A 8 -6.16 40.26 16.15
CA ASP A 8 -5.30 39.97 15.00
C ASP A 8 -4.11 39.09 15.40
N GLN A 9 -3.49 39.34 16.55
CA GLN A 9 -2.41 38.52 17.09
C GLN A 9 -2.85 37.08 17.44
N ASP A 10 -4.06 36.89 17.98
CA ASP A 10 -4.59 35.57 18.29
C ASP A 10 -4.90 34.78 17.03
N ASN A 11 -5.36 35.42 15.96
CA ASN A 11 -5.60 34.80 14.68
C ASN A 11 -4.29 34.42 13.96
N GLU A 12 -3.29 35.27 13.98
CA GLU A 12 -1.97 34.94 13.42
C GLU A 12 -1.29 33.79 14.17
N CYS A 13 -1.35 33.79 15.51
CA CYS A 13 -0.79 32.70 16.31
C CYS A 13 -1.51 31.37 16.06
N ARG A 14 -2.84 31.41 15.87
CA ARG A 14 -3.64 30.23 15.55
C ARG A 14 -3.33 29.70 14.14
N THR A 15 -3.17 30.59 13.18
CA THR A 15 -2.82 30.21 11.79
C THR A 15 -1.41 29.64 11.73
N MET A 16 -0.46 30.24 12.44
CA MET A 16 0.92 29.76 12.51
C MET A 16 1.03 28.39 13.20
N ASN A 17 0.29 28.15 14.28
CA ASN A 17 0.23 26.86 14.94
C ASN A 17 -0.42 25.79 14.06
N THR A 18 -1.42 26.15 13.27
CA THR A 18 -2.06 25.25 12.30
C THR A 18 -1.09 24.89 11.17
N ALA A 19 -0.36 25.86 10.63
CA ALA A 19 0.66 25.64 9.60
C ALA A 19 1.81 24.76 10.11
N ILE A 20 2.32 25.01 11.32
CA ILE A 20 3.37 24.20 11.94
C ILE A 20 2.89 22.77 12.19
N SER A 21 1.65 22.60 12.63
CA SER A 21 1.03 21.27 12.83
C SER A 21 0.87 20.53 11.50
N PHE A 22 0.47 21.22 10.43
CA PHE A 22 0.38 20.68 9.09
C PHE A 22 1.74 20.24 8.54
N ILE A 23 2.77 21.06 8.71
CA ILE A 23 4.15 20.75 8.31
C ILE A 23 4.67 19.53 9.05
N LYS A 24 4.48 19.45 10.37
CA LYS A 24 4.90 18.30 11.18
C LYS A 24 4.16 17.03 10.80
N LYS A 25 2.87 17.11 10.46
CA LYS A 25 2.06 15.95 10.05
C LYS A 25 2.43 15.46 8.65
N ASN A 26 2.86 16.35 7.76
CA ASN A 26 3.16 16.05 6.35
C ASN A 26 4.62 16.37 5.98
N THR A 27 5.56 16.07 6.88
CA THR A 27 6.98 16.41 6.72
C THR A 27 7.56 15.94 5.38
N VAL A 28 7.25 14.72 4.96
CA VAL A 28 7.74 14.16 3.69
C VAL A 28 7.24 14.97 2.49
N MET A 29 5.97 15.36 2.50
CA MET A 29 5.38 16.19 1.44
C MET A 29 6.04 17.57 1.38
N VAL A 30 6.32 18.19 2.53
CA VAL A 30 6.98 19.49 2.60
C VAL A 30 8.42 19.41 2.08
N ILE A 31 9.16 18.39 2.45
CA ILE A 31 10.52 18.15 1.95
C ILE A 31 10.50 17.93 0.43
N ALA A 32 9.57 17.14 -0.09
CA ALA A 32 9.42 16.90 -1.51
C ALA A 32 9.09 18.20 -2.27
N LEU A 33 8.20 19.04 -1.72
CA LEU A 33 7.85 20.32 -2.31
C LEU A 33 9.06 21.28 -2.35
N LEU A 34 9.82 21.35 -1.25
CA LEU A 34 11.05 22.16 -1.21
C LEU A 34 12.08 21.66 -2.22
N ALA A 35 12.29 20.36 -2.31
CA ALA A 35 13.18 19.77 -3.31
C ALA A 35 12.71 20.09 -4.74
N ALA A 36 11.40 20.01 -5.02
CA ALA A 36 10.84 20.36 -6.31
C ALA A 36 11.05 21.83 -6.66
N VAL A 37 10.88 22.75 -5.71
CA VAL A 37 11.16 24.18 -5.91
C VAL A 37 12.64 24.43 -6.19
N ILE A 38 13.54 23.81 -5.42
CA ILE A 38 15.00 23.95 -5.63
C ILE A 38 15.40 23.43 -7.01
N THR A 39 14.91 22.26 -7.39
CA THR A 39 15.22 21.68 -8.71
C THR A 39 14.66 22.53 -9.87
N SER A 40 13.51 23.17 -9.71
CA SER A 40 12.94 24.08 -10.71
C SER A 40 13.81 25.33 -10.96
N PHE A 41 14.62 25.77 -9.99
CA PHE A 41 15.61 26.83 -10.20
C PHE A 41 16.85 26.36 -10.96
N ILE A 42 17.20 25.07 -10.84
CA ILE A 42 18.36 24.49 -11.53
C ILE A 42 17.97 24.08 -12.96
N VAL A 43 16.80 23.51 -13.13
CA VAL A 43 16.22 23.09 -14.41
C VAL A 43 14.88 23.78 -14.56
N PRO A 44 14.82 24.93 -15.26
CA PRO A 44 13.56 25.66 -15.44
C PRO A 44 12.58 24.80 -16.24
N PRO A 45 11.28 24.77 -15.83
CA PRO A 45 10.26 24.05 -16.55
C PRO A 45 10.08 24.62 -17.94
N ASP A 46 10.21 23.79 -18.97
CA ASP A 46 9.97 24.09 -20.37
C ASP A 46 8.61 23.54 -20.84
N GLU A 47 8.21 23.82 -22.10
CA GLU A 47 6.94 23.32 -22.65
C GLU A 47 6.86 21.79 -22.67
N LYS A 48 8.02 21.10 -22.72
CA LYS A 48 8.09 19.62 -22.70
C LYS A 48 7.85 19.04 -21.30
N TYR A 49 7.78 19.87 -20.27
CA TYR A 49 7.56 19.42 -18.90
C TYR A 49 6.23 18.69 -18.74
N LEU A 50 5.21 19.07 -19.51
CA LEU A 50 3.91 18.40 -19.53
C LEU A 50 3.97 17.01 -20.18
N ASP A 51 4.90 16.77 -21.10
CA ASP A 51 5.06 15.49 -21.78
C ASP A 51 5.73 14.42 -20.91
N TYR A 52 6.37 14.82 -19.80
CA TYR A 52 6.94 13.89 -18.83
C TYR A 52 5.88 13.16 -18.00
N PHE A 53 4.66 13.70 -17.94
CA PHE A 53 3.57 13.05 -17.23
C PHE A 53 2.87 12.02 -18.11
N ASP A 54 2.96 10.75 -17.73
CA ASP A 54 2.15 9.70 -18.36
C ASP A 54 0.71 9.78 -17.83
N TYR A 55 -0.10 10.64 -18.44
CA TYR A 55 -1.51 10.84 -18.06
C TYR A 55 -2.34 9.56 -18.14
N LYS A 56 -2.00 8.66 -19.07
CA LYS A 56 -2.69 7.38 -19.21
C LYS A 56 -2.47 6.50 -17.99
N THR A 57 -1.23 6.37 -17.55
CA THR A 57 -0.89 5.62 -16.33
C THR A 57 -1.49 6.26 -15.09
N LEU A 58 -1.46 7.59 -14.95
CA LEU A 58 -2.06 8.31 -13.83
C LEU A 58 -3.58 8.11 -13.77
N ALA A 59 -4.29 8.22 -14.88
CA ALA A 59 -5.74 8.02 -14.95
C ALA A 59 -6.12 6.56 -14.62
N CYS A 60 -5.35 5.59 -15.12
CA CYS A 60 -5.55 4.18 -14.82
C CYS A 60 -5.33 3.89 -13.33
N LEU A 61 -4.26 4.42 -12.75
CA LEU A 61 -3.94 4.29 -11.33
C LEU A 61 -5.03 4.91 -10.45
N PHE A 62 -5.50 6.09 -10.79
CA PHE A 62 -6.61 6.74 -10.09
C PHE A 62 -7.89 5.89 -10.13
N SER A 63 -8.24 5.38 -11.29
CA SER A 63 -9.44 4.55 -11.48
C SER A 63 -9.36 3.25 -10.65
N VAL A 64 -8.22 2.56 -10.67
CA VAL A 64 -7.99 1.36 -9.87
C VAL A 64 -8.10 1.67 -8.37
N LEU A 65 -7.44 2.73 -7.91
CA LEU A 65 -7.50 3.14 -6.50
C LEU A 65 -8.91 3.53 -6.07
N ALA A 66 -9.69 4.20 -6.91
CA ALA A 66 -11.08 4.57 -6.61
C ALA A 66 -11.96 3.32 -6.40
N VAL A 67 -11.84 2.31 -7.28
CA VAL A 67 -12.55 1.03 -7.15
C VAL A 67 -12.14 0.30 -5.87
N VAL A 68 -10.83 0.22 -5.59
CA VAL A 68 -10.30 -0.43 -4.38
C VAL A 68 -10.78 0.28 -3.12
N CYS A 69 -10.80 1.62 -3.09
CA CYS A 69 -11.34 2.39 -1.96
C CYS A 69 -12.84 2.11 -1.75
N ALA A 70 -13.62 2.00 -2.81
CA ALA A 70 -15.04 1.64 -2.72
C ALA A 70 -15.22 0.24 -2.11
N LEU A 71 -14.48 -0.77 -2.57
CA LEU A 71 -14.49 -2.13 -2.03
C LEU A 71 -14.02 -2.19 -0.57
N LYS A 72 -13.03 -1.38 -0.19
CA LYS A 72 -12.57 -1.26 1.18
C LYS A 72 -13.65 -0.68 2.09
N ASN A 73 -14.39 0.35 1.66
CA ASN A 73 -15.46 0.96 2.45
C ASN A 73 -16.59 -0.05 2.76
N VAL A 74 -16.88 -0.98 1.87
CA VAL A 74 -17.83 -2.09 2.08
C VAL A 74 -17.21 -3.23 2.91
N GLN A 75 -15.93 -3.14 3.28
CA GLN A 75 -15.17 -4.19 4.00
C GLN A 75 -15.21 -5.57 3.31
N PHE A 76 -15.40 -5.60 2.01
CA PHE A 76 -15.54 -6.83 1.23
C PHE A 76 -14.40 -7.83 1.47
N PHE A 77 -13.16 -7.38 1.34
CA PHE A 77 -11.99 -8.24 1.53
C PHE A 77 -11.82 -8.71 2.98
N TYR A 78 -12.19 -7.87 3.94
CA TYR A 78 -12.15 -8.21 5.36
C TYR A 78 -13.15 -9.32 5.70
N ILE A 79 -14.38 -9.21 5.24
CA ILE A 79 -15.44 -10.21 5.47
C ILE A 79 -15.05 -11.54 4.83
N LEU A 80 -14.55 -11.49 3.59
CA LEU A 80 -14.08 -12.68 2.87
C LEU A 80 -12.95 -13.39 3.62
N ALA A 81 -11.95 -12.64 4.05
CA ALA A 81 -10.81 -13.16 4.77
C ALA A 81 -11.17 -13.72 6.15
N CYS A 82 -12.05 -13.03 6.91
CA CYS A 82 -12.56 -13.54 8.19
C CYS A 82 -13.24 -14.89 8.06
N ASN A 83 -14.05 -15.07 7.01
CA ASN A 83 -14.76 -16.34 6.79
C ASN A 83 -13.77 -17.48 6.46
N ILE A 84 -12.70 -17.18 5.74
CA ILE A 84 -11.66 -18.16 5.43
C ILE A 84 -10.91 -18.55 6.71
N VAL A 85 -10.47 -17.57 7.51
CA VAL A 85 -9.63 -17.80 8.70
C VAL A 85 -10.38 -18.50 9.82
N LYS A 86 -11.65 -18.22 10.05
CA LYS A 86 -12.49 -18.90 11.07
C LYS A 86 -12.55 -20.40 10.92
N LYS A 87 -12.28 -20.94 9.73
CA LYS A 87 -12.31 -22.37 9.44
C LYS A 87 -11.09 -23.11 10.01
N PHE A 88 -10.00 -22.42 10.35
CA PHE A 88 -8.72 -23.04 10.72
C PHE A 88 -8.42 -22.90 12.21
N ARG A 89 -8.33 -24.04 12.94
CA ARG A 89 -8.02 -24.10 14.38
C ARG A 89 -6.50 -24.13 14.69
N ASN A 90 -5.68 -24.59 13.74
CA ASN A 90 -4.23 -24.70 13.93
C ASN A 90 -3.52 -23.39 13.62
N ILE A 91 -2.65 -22.93 14.54
CA ILE A 91 -1.93 -21.66 14.39
C ILE A 91 -1.02 -21.62 13.15
N ARG A 92 -0.34 -22.73 12.83
CA ARG A 92 0.45 -22.83 11.59
C ARG A 92 -0.41 -22.57 10.37
N LEU A 93 -1.51 -23.30 10.28
CA LEU A 93 -2.42 -23.21 9.15
C LEU A 93 -3.05 -21.82 9.08
N CYS A 94 -3.39 -21.24 10.23
CA CYS A 94 -3.93 -19.89 10.32
C CYS A 94 -2.95 -18.84 9.81
N THR A 95 -1.67 -18.91 10.22
CA THR A 95 -0.62 -18.00 9.73
C THR A 95 -0.39 -18.17 8.23
N VAL A 96 -0.28 -19.39 7.74
CA VAL A 96 -0.15 -19.68 6.30
C VAL A 96 -1.33 -19.10 5.53
N VAL A 97 -2.54 -19.32 6.00
CA VAL A 97 -3.76 -18.81 5.34
C VAL A 97 -3.82 -17.29 5.35
N LEU A 98 -3.47 -16.63 6.47
CA LEU A 98 -3.38 -15.17 6.54
C LEU A 98 -2.39 -14.60 5.52
N VAL A 99 -1.22 -15.21 5.41
CA VAL A 99 -0.19 -14.82 4.45
C VAL A 99 -0.67 -15.05 3.01
N TRP A 100 -1.29 -16.19 2.73
CA TRP A 100 -1.84 -16.52 1.41
C TRP A 100 -3.00 -15.60 1.00
N VAL A 101 -3.88 -15.27 1.93
CA VAL A 101 -4.99 -14.33 1.69
C VAL A 101 -4.43 -12.94 1.36
N THR A 102 -3.38 -12.51 2.07
CA THR A 102 -2.69 -11.25 1.78
C THR A 102 -2.02 -11.31 0.40
N PHE A 103 -1.38 -12.44 0.07
CA PHE A 103 -0.71 -12.67 -1.21
C PHE A 103 -1.68 -12.59 -2.39
N ILE A 104 -2.79 -13.33 -2.33
CA ILE A 104 -3.82 -13.32 -3.37
C ILE A 104 -4.54 -11.96 -3.42
N GLY A 105 -4.82 -11.37 -2.25
CA GLY A 105 -5.45 -10.06 -2.16
C GLY A 105 -4.63 -8.97 -2.85
N SER A 106 -3.31 -9.00 -2.71
CA SER A 106 -2.41 -8.02 -3.34
C SER A 106 -2.33 -8.12 -4.87
N MET A 107 -2.75 -9.24 -5.46
CA MET A 107 -2.88 -9.34 -6.92
C MET A 107 -4.08 -8.56 -7.46
N LEU A 108 -5.12 -8.41 -6.63
CA LEU A 108 -6.39 -7.78 -7.00
C LEU A 108 -6.44 -6.30 -6.61
N ILE A 109 -5.76 -5.97 -5.51
CA ILE A 109 -5.70 -4.61 -4.96
C ILE A 109 -4.23 -4.24 -4.81
N ALA A 110 -3.91 -2.94 -4.90
CA ALA A 110 -2.54 -2.48 -4.70
C ALA A 110 -1.98 -3.01 -3.36
N ASN A 111 -0.69 -3.35 -3.34
CA ASN A 111 0.00 -3.93 -2.18
C ASN A 111 -0.23 -3.15 -0.88
N ASP A 112 -0.21 -1.83 -0.91
CA ASP A 112 -0.44 -0.97 0.25
C ASP A 112 -1.86 -1.13 0.81
N MET A 113 -2.86 -1.22 -0.07
CA MET A 113 -4.26 -1.43 0.32
C MET A 113 -4.49 -2.85 0.84
N ALA A 114 -3.79 -3.85 0.30
CA ALA A 114 -3.79 -5.20 0.84
C ALA A 114 -3.26 -5.22 2.27
N LEU A 115 -2.14 -4.54 2.55
CA LEU A 115 -1.59 -4.44 3.89
C LEU A 115 -2.55 -3.74 4.86
N LEU A 116 -3.12 -2.59 4.47
CA LEU A 116 -4.09 -1.86 5.29
C LEU A 116 -5.34 -2.68 5.62
N THR A 117 -5.67 -3.66 4.78
CA THR A 117 -6.84 -4.53 4.97
C THR A 117 -6.51 -5.77 5.80
N PHE A 118 -5.41 -6.45 5.49
CA PHE A 118 -5.10 -7.78 6.04
C PHE A 118 -4.18 -7.76 7.26
N LEU A 119 -3.39 -6.71 7.52
CA LEU A 119 -2.62 -6.60 8.77
C LEU A 119 -3.51 -6.50 10.01
N PRO A 120 -4.56 -5.62 10.03
CA PRO A 120 -5.50 -5.60 11.16
C PRO A 120 -6.22 -6.94 11.36
N LEU A 121 -6.53 -7.65 10.28
CA LEU A 121 -7.10 -9.00 10.37
C LEU A 121 -6.12 -9.98 11.03
N GLY A 122 -4.85 -9.95 10.63
CA GLY A 122 -3.80 -10.77 11.25
C GLY A 122 -3.65 -10.46 12.73
N TYR A 123 -3.68 -9.19 13.11
CA TYR A 123 -3.69 -8.77 14.52
C TYR A 123 -4.85 -9.39 15.28
N TYR A 124 -6.08 -9.16 14.79
CA TYR A 124 -7.28 -9.65 15.45
C TYR A 124 -7.28 -11.16 15.63
N VAL A 125 -6.91 -11.90 14.60
CA VAL A 125 -6.88 -13.38 14.63
C VAL A 125 -5.85 -13.91 15.62
N LEU A 126 -4.63 -13.39 15.62
CA LEU A 126 -3.54 -13.85 16.49
C LEU A 126 -3.78 -13.43 17.94
N HIS A 127 -4.32 -12.24 18.17
CA HIS A 127 -4.69 -11.76 19.49
C HIS A 127 -5.81 -12.61 20.11
N THR A 128 -6.89 -12.86 19.37
CA THR A 128 -8.01 -13.70 19.83
C THR A 128 -7.58 -15.15 20.08
N ALA A 129 -6.60 -15.66 19.33
CA ALA A 129 -6.03 -16.98 19.53
C ALA A 129 -5.01 -17.06 20.69
N GLY A 130 -4.65 -15.94 21.35
CA GLY A 130 -3.64 -15.89 22.41
C GLY A 130 -2.24 -16.26 21.91
N LYS A 131 -1.93 -16.01 20.65
CA LYS A 131 -0.67 -16.38 19.97
C LYS A 131 0.14 -15.16 19.52
N GLU A 132 0.19 -14.15 20.36
CA GLU A 132 0.86 -12.87 20.07
C GLU A 132 2.37 -13.03 19.76
N ARG A 133 3.01 -14.10 20.25
CA ARG A 133 4.40 -14.42 19.94
C ARG A 133 4.70 -14.50 18.44
N TYR A 134 3.72 -14.95 17.64
CA TYR A 134 3.88 -15.09 16.18
C TYR A 134 3.45 -13.83 15.40
N MET A 135 2.98 -12.79 16.08
CA MET A 135 2.43 -11.58 15.44
C MET A 135 3.46 -10.86 14.58
N ALA A 136 4.65 -10.59 15.13
CA ALA A 136 5.72 -9.91 14.40
C ALA A 136 6.14 -10.70 13.15
N PHE A 137 6.32 -12.02 13.30
CA PHE A 137 6.65 -12.88 12.17
C PHE A 137 5.56 -12.87 11.10
N THR A 138 4.30 -13.02 11.49
CA THR A 138 3.16 -13.02 10.57
C THR A 138 3.05 -11.69 9.81
N PHE A 139 3.26 -10.57 10.48
CA PHE A 139 3.21 -9.24 9.85
C PHE A 139 4.33 -9.05 8.83
N ILE A 140 5.55 -9.50 9.17
CA ILE A 140 6.67 -9.47 8.23
C ILE A 140 6.34 -10.33 7.00
N MET A 141 5.81 -11.54 7.20
CA MET A 141 5.45 -12.41 6.10
C MET A 141 4.29 -11.88 5.27
N GLN A 142 3.29 -11.24 5.88
CA GLN A 142 2.21 -10.56 5.16
C GLN A 142 2.72 -9.38 4.33
N ASN A 143 3.68 -8.60 4.87
CA ASN A 143 4.29 -7.50 4.13
C ASN A 143 5.07 -8.01 2.90
N ILE A 144 5.89 -9.03 3.07
CA ILE A 144 6.61 -9.67 1.97
C ILE A 144 5.61 -10.25 0.95
N ALA A 145 4.57 -10.94 1.44
CA ALA A 145 3.53 -11.53 0.61
C ALA A 145 2.76 -10.50 -0.21
N ALA A 146 2.41 -9.35 0.38
CA ALA A 146 1.73 -8.27 -0.33
C ALA A 146 2.57 -7.71 -1.48
N ASN A 147 3.86 -7.48 -1.24
CA ASN A 147 4.77 -6.95 -2.25
C ASN A 147 5.04 -7.96 -3.38
N LEU A 148 5.29 -9.22 -3.03
CA LEU A 148 5.58 -10.27 -4.00
C LEU A 148 4.31 -10.77 -4.73
N GLY A 149 3.15 -10.74 -4.08
CA GLY A 149 1.88 -11.09 -4.72
C GLY A 149 1.49 -10.11 -5.81
N GLY A 150 1.63 -8.83 -5.53
CA GLY A 150 1.32 -7.76 -6.49
C GLY A 150 2.17 -7.77 -7.77
N MET A 151 3.28 -8.54 -7.82
CA MET A 151 4.13 -8.57 -9.01
C MET A 151 3.50 -9.30 -10.20
N LEU A 152 2.58 -10.23 -9.99
CA LEU A 152 2.02 -11.06 -11.07
C LEU A 152 1.10 -10.26 -11.99
N THR A 153 0.44 -9.23 -11.47
CA THR A 153 -0.52 -8.44 -12.23
C THR A 153 -0.01 -7.02 -12.49
N PRO A 154 -0.36 -6.41 -13.62
CA PRO A 154 0.00 -5.01 -13.89
C PRO A 154 -0.59 -4.03 -12.86
N PHE A 155 -1.71 -4.40 -12.23
CA PHE A 155 -2.46 -3.54 -11.30
C PHE A 155 -2.01 -3.68 -9.83
N GLY A 156 -1.26 -4.73 -9.51
CA GLY A 156 -0.84 -5.01 -8.14
C GLY A 156 0.17 -4.01 -7.58
N ASN A 157 0.97 -3.39 -8.45
CA ASN A 157 1.96 -2.37 -8.08
C ASN A 157 1.98 -1.23 -9.10
N PRO A 158 2.15 0.04 -8.68
CA PRO A 158 2.27 1.17 -9.60
C PRO A 158 3.43 1.03 -10.60
N GLN A 159 4.54 0.42 -10.17
CA GLN A 159 5.71 0.15 -11.01
C GLN A 159 5.38 -0.79 -12.16
N ASN A 160 4.63 -1.84 -11.89
CA ASN A 160 4.18 -2.79 -12.91
C ASN A 160 3.24 -2.13 -13.90
N LEU A 161 2.32 -1.28 -13.41
CA LEU A 161 1.40 -0.54 -14.26
C LEU A 161 2.14 0.40 -15.21
N TYR A 162 3.18 1.07 -14.71
CA TYR A 162 4.04 1.93 -15.53
C TYR A 162 4.75 1.14 -16.63
N LEU A 163 5.40 0.03 -16.29
CA LEU A 163 6.08 -0.82 -17.27
C LEU A 163 5.11 -1.38 -18.31
N TYR A 164 3.97 -1.88 -17.87
CA TYR A 164 2.91 -2.38 -18.72
C TYR A 164 2.43 -1.33 -19.74
N SER A 165 2.17 -0.10 -19.25
CA SER A 165 1.69 1.01 -20.08
C SER A 165 2.78 1.55 -21.01
N LYS A 166 4.01 1.73 -20.48
CA LYS A 166 5.13 2.32 -21.23
C LYS A 166 5.58 1.46 -22.41
N PHE A 167 5.63 0.14 -22.21
CA PHE A 167 6.09 -0.80 -23.23
C PHE A 167 4.95 -1.47 -24.01
N ASN A 168 3.68 -1.14 -23.72
CA ASN A 168 2.48 -1.73 -24.33
C ASN A 168 2.51 -3.26 -24.33
N ILE A 169 2.96 -3.88 -23.24
CA ILE A 169 3.10 -5.34 -23.11
C ILE A 169 1.70 -5.96 -22.99
N PRO A 170 1.33 -6.99 -23.77
CA PRO A 170 0.06 -7.70 -23.56
C PRO A 170 0.01 -8.35 -22.17
N ILE A 171 -1.18 -8.37 -21.53
CA ILE A 171 -1.37 -8.95 -20.17
C ILE A 171 -0.84 -10.38 -20.08
N GLY A 172 -1.08 -11.20 -21.11
CA GLY A 172 -0.62 -12.59 -21.14
C GLY A 172 0.89 -12.72 -21.12
N GLU A 173 1.58 -11.90 -21.89
CA GLU A 173 3.06 -11.86 -21.95
C GLU A 173 3.64 -11.35 -20.63
N PHE A 174 3.09 -10.26 -20.09
CA PHE A 174 3.49 -9.73 -18.79
C PHE A 174 3.39 -10.81 -17.69
N THR A 175 2.25 -11.50 -17.64
CA THR A 175 2.00 -12.55 -16.65
C THR A 175 2.97 -13.73 -16.83
N LEU A 176 3.28 -14.14 -18.07
CA LEU A 176 4.24 -15.21 -18.35
C LEU A 176 5.65 -14.84 -17.91
N ILE A 177 6.08 -13.60 -18.14
CA ILE A 177 7.40 -13.11 -17.69
C ILE A 177 7.49 -13.11 -16.15
N MET A 178 6.41 -12.73 -15.46
CA MET A 178 6.39 -12.63 -14.00
C MET A 178 6.09 -13.97 -13.30
N LEU A 179 5.65 -14.99 -14.03
CA LEU A 179 5.27 -16.28 -13.46
C LEU A 179 6.42 -17.03 -12.77
N PRO A 180 7.64 -17.16 -13.34
CA PRO A 180 8.73 -17.90 -12.69
C PRO A 180 9.14 -17.29 -11.33
N PRO A 181 9.45 -15.98 -11.20
CA PRO A 181 9.78 -15.39 -9.92
C PRO A 181 8.58 -15.42 -8.94
N PHE A 182 7.36 -15.38 -9.43
CA PHE A 182 6.15 -15.51 -8.62
C PHE A 182 6.04 -16.90 -7.98
N ILE A 183 6.22 -17.98 -8.75
CA ILE A 183 6.21 -19.35 -8.21
C ILE A 183 7.30 -19.54 -7.16
N LEU A 184 8.50 -19.01 -7.42
CA LEU A 184 9.59 -19.05 -6.46
C LEU A 184 9.22 -18.31 -5.16
N ALA A 185 8.63 -17.13 -5.26
CA ALA A 185 8.18 -16.35 -4.13
C ALA A 185 7.14 -17.09 -3.29
N VAL A 186 6.13 -17.69 -3.93
CA VAL A 186 5.10 -18.51 -3.28
C VAL A 186 5.73 -19.68 -2.51
N ALA A 187 6.64 -20.41 -3.15
CA ALA A 187 7.32 -21.55 -2.53
C ALA A 187 8.15 -21.11 -1.31
N MET A 188 8.94 -20.05 -1.44
CA MET A 188 9.78 -19.54 -0.34
C MET A 188 8.95 -19.02 0.84
N ILE A 189 7.89 -18.23 0.57
CA ILE A 189 7.02 -17.70 1.63
C ILE A 189 6.32 -18.84 2.37
N THR A 190 5.80 -19.82 1.65
CA THR A 190 5.11 -20.96 2.25
C THR A 190 6.09 -21.80 3.09
N LEU A 191 7.27 -22.06 2.57
CA LEU A 191 8.33 -22.77 3.29
C LEU A 191 8.73 -22.05 4.59
N CYS A 192 8.95 -20.75 4.53
CA CYS A 192 9.24 -19.95 5.73
C CYS A 192 8.12 -20.04 6.77
N CYS A 193 6.86 -19.91 6.35
CA CYS A 193 5.72 -20.00 7.26
C CYS A 193 5.63 -21.38 7.93
N VAL A 194 5.91 -22.46 7.20
CA VAL A 194 5.85 -23.84 7.73
C VAL A 194 7.00 -24.12 8.69
N ILE A 195 8.20 -23.60 8.42
CA ILE A 195 9.39 -23.85 9.25
C ILE A 195 9.35 -23.06 10.56
N PHE A 196 9.02 -21.77 10.48
CA PHE A 196 9.13 -20.86 11.63
C PHE A 196 7.92 -20.86 12.57
N VAL A 197 6.74 -21.29 12.13
CA VAL A 197 5.55 -21.38 12.97
C VAL A 197 5.40 -22.81 13.47
N LYS A 198 5.62 -23.00 14.76
CA LYS A 198 5.49 -24.33 15.43
C LYS A 198 4.20 -24.44 16.23
#